data_d275a1882a37143adb31cb996d3dfef2
#
_entry.id   d275a1882a37143adb31cb996d3dfef2
#
_cell.length_a   1.000
_cell.length_b   1.000
_cell.length_c   1.000
_cell.angle_alpha   90.00
_cell.angle_beta   90.00
_cell.angle_gamma   90.00
#
_symmetry.space_group_name_H-M   'P 1'
#
loop_
_entity.id
_entity.type
_entity.pdbx_description
1 polymer ?
#
loop_
_entity_poly.entity_id
_entity_poly.type
_entity_poly.pdbx_seq_one_letter_code
_entity_poly.pdbx_strand_id
1 'polypeptide(L)'
;AIKRVYNSNKVIISGSLPQGGSAKEWVTLQDPSKNTMQAIKTTLQGAGIKFAKGSKITLAPVSSEAKLLYTNKSRSLAAIFPAFMKLSNNSIADILVKAIGQQELDEGSTASGVKVLKSYSESLEVPVDKWRFADGSGLSAANRVTTNGLSELLFNVQQQPYFNTYFISLPVAGNSERMVGGTLRKRLTAGNLQNRIYAKTGYIPNVYTLSGYVKGNSGKQYIFSMLLENKANGNTHIDRAMASIVKSL
;
A
#
# COMPACT_ATOMS: atom_id res chain seq x y z
N ALA A 1 5.55 -10.20 -24.50
CA ALA A 1 4.94 -9.00 -23.92
C ALA A 1 3.43 -9.24 -23.72
N ILE A 2 2.87 -8.73 -22.62
CA ILE A 2 1.43 -8.69 -22.35
C ILE A 2 1.06 -7.22 -22.16
N LYS A 3 0.17 -6.69 -23.00
CA LYS A 3 -0.21 -5.27 -22.97
C LYS A 3 -1.72 -5.11 -23.12
N ARG A 4 -2.33 -4.24 -22.32
CA ARG A 4 -3.71 -3.82 -22.53
C ARG A 4 -3.78 -2.67 -23.52
N VAL A 5 -4.73 -2.72 -24.44
CA VAL A 5 -5.02 -1.59 -25.33
C VAL A 5 -5.66 -0.48 -24.48
N TYR A 6 -5.18 0.75 -24.65
CA TYR A 6 -5.70 1.92 -23.93
C TYR A 6 -7.22 2.05 -24.14
N ASN A 7 -7.92 2.44 -23.09
CA ASN A 7 -9.39 2.57 -23.04
C ASN A 7 -10.18 1.33 -23.49
N SER A 8 -9.64 0.13 -23.29
CA SER A 8 -10.38 -1.11 -23.57
C SER A 8 -9.95 -2.24 -22.63
N ASN A 9 -10.72 -3.32 -22.57
CA ASN A 9 -10.35 -4.56 -21.90
C ASN A 9 -9.65 -5.55 -22.86
N LYS A 10 -9.26 -5.12 -24.06
CA LYS A 10 -8.51 -5.94 -25.01
C LYS A 10 -7.06 -6.07 -24.54
N VAL A 11 -6.63 -7.31 -24.33
CA VAL A 11 -5.24 -7.64 -23.98
C VAL A 11 -4.56 -8.25 -25.21
N ILE A 12 -3.40 -7.76 -25.56
CA ILE A 12 -2.55 -8.28 -26.62
C ILE A 12 -1.40 -9.03 -25.97
N ILE A 13 -1.23 -10.30 -26.34
CA ILE A 13 -0.11 -11.14 -25.92
C ILE A 13 0.76 -11.38 -27.15
N SER A 14 2.06 -11.13 -27.03
CA SER A 14 3.03 -11.29 -28.11
C SER A 14 4.39 -11.75 -27.60
N GLY A 15 5.12 -12.49 -28.44
CA GLY A 15 6.44 -13.03 -28.13
C GLY A 15 6.42 -14.54 -27.96
N SER A 16 7.53 -15.09 -27.45
CA SER A 16 7.73 -16.51 -27.21
C SER A 16 8.16 -16.77 -25.76
N LEU A 17 7.92 -17.97 -25.27
CA LEU A 17 8.42 -18.47 -23.99
C LEU A 17 9.23 -19.74 -24.25
N PRO A 18 10.29 -20.02 -23.47
CA PRO A 18 10.95 -21.32 -23.48
C PRO A 18 9.94 -22.42 -23.11
N GLN A 19 10.19 -23.64 -23.55
CA GLN A 19 9.39 -24.81 -23.16
C GLN A 19 9.35 -24.92 -21.62
N GLY A 20 8.15 -25.05 -21.05
CA GLY A 20 7.94 -25.06 -19.58
C GLY A 20 8.02 -23.68 -18.93
N GLY A 21 8.33 -22.60 -19.68
CA GLY A 21 8.34 -21.25 -19.16
C GLY A 21 6.94 -20.70 -18.86
N SER A 22 6.87 -19.74 -17.92
CA SER A 22 5.64 -18.99 -17.63
C SER A 22 5.93 -17.50 -17.48
N ALA A 23 4.97 -16.66 -17.87
CA ALA A 23 5.00 -15.22 -17.62
C ALA A 23 3.67 -14.78 -17.01
N LYS A 24 3.73 -13.83 -16.08
CA LYS A 24 2.55 -13.23 -15.43
C LYS A 24 2.67 -11.72 -15.50
N GLU A 25 1.59 -11.07 -15.87
CA GLU A 25 1.51 -9.61 -15.92
C GLU A 25 0.18 -9.16 -15.30
N TRP A 26 0.21 -8.04 -14.61
CA TRP A 26 -0.98 -7.41 -14.05
C TRP A 26 -1.49 -6.37 -15.03
N VAL A 27 -2.74 -6.51 -15.45
CA VAL A 27 -3.40 -5.55 -16.32
C VAL A 27 -4.63 -4.96 -15.63
N THR A 28 -4.82 -3.65 -15.76
CA THR A 28 -5.99 -2.97 -15.19
C THR A 28 -7.25 -3.29 -15.98
N LEU A 29 -8.41 -3.36 -15.31
CA LEU A 29 -9.72 -3.44 -15.94
C LEU A 29 -10.24 -2.03 -16.26
N GLN A 30 -10.86 -1.85 -17.42
CA GLN A 30 -11.38 -0.56 -17.86
C GLN A 30 -12.61 -0.12 -17.04
N ASP A 31 -13.48 -1.02 -16.72
CA ASP A 31 -14.72 -0.76 -15.95
C ASP A 31 -14.82 -1.80 -14.83
N PRO A 32 -14.18 -1.54 -13.65
CA PRO A 32 -14.18 -2.50 -12.55
C PRO A 32 -15.57 -2.86 -12.06
N SER A 33 -16.48 -1.89 -11.97
CA SER A 33 -17.86 -2.09 -11.49
C SER A 33 -18.61 -3.05 -12.42
N LYS A 34 -18.59 -2.80 -13.72
CA LYS A 34 -19.25 -3.65 -14.72
C LYS A 34 -18.63 -5.04 -14.76
N ASN A 35 -17.30 -5.15 -14.68
CA ASN A 35 -16.60 -6.43 -14.66
C ASN A 35 -16.96 -7.24 -13.40
N THR A 36 -17.05 -6.60 -12.24
CA THR A 36 -17.46 -7.25 -10.98
C THR A 36 -18.90 -7.78 -11.09
N MET A 37 -19.82 -6.94 -11.59
CA MET A 37 -21.21 -7.36 -11.77
C MET A 37 -21.35 -8.50 -12.81
N GLN A 38 -20.53 -8.48 -13.86
CA GLN A 38 -20.49 -9.59 -14.83
C GLN A 38 -19.97 -10.89 -14.20
N ALA A 39 -18.95 -10.82 -13.34
CA ALA A 39 -18.43 -11.96 -12.59
C ALA A 39 -19.52 -12.53 -11.64
N ILE A 40 -20.22 -11.68 -10.91
CA ILE A 40 -21.36 -12.07 -10.06
C ILE A 40 -22.43 -12.78 -10.88
N LYS A 41 -22.85 -12.19 -12.01
CA LYS A 41 -23.83 -12.81 -12.92
C LYS A 41 -23.38 -14.20 -13.38
N THR A 42 -22.13 -14.34 -13.80
CA THR A 42 -21.57 -15.63 -14.25
C THR A 42 -21.55 -16.66 -13.12
N THR A 43 -21.18 -16.26 -11.89
CA THR A 43 -21.19 -17.14 -10.71
C THR A 43 -22.62 -17.61 -10.38
N LEU A 44 -23.60 -16.70 -10.40
CA LEU A 44 -25.00 -17.04 -10.17
C LEU A 44 -25.55 -17.98 -11.24
N GLN A 45 -25.18 -17.79 -12.51
CA GLN A 45 -25.53 -18.72 -13.59
C GLN A 45 -24.92 -20.10 -13.37
N GLY A 46 -23.66 -20.18 -12.94
CA GLY A 46 -23.00 -21.43 -12.56
C GLY A 46 -23.68 -22.14 -11.38
N ALA A 47 -24.32 -21.39 -10.49
CA ALA A 47 -25.13 -21.90 -9.38
C ALA A 47 -26.58 -22.23 -9.80
N GLY A 48 -26.92 -22.23 -11.09
CA GLY A 48 -28.22 -22.61 -11.63
C GLY A 48 -29.27 -21.50 -11.70
N ILE A 49 -28.91 -20.24 -11.34
CA ILE A 49 -29.82 -19.11 -11.45
C ILE A 49 -29.96 -18.69 -12.92
N LYS A 50 -31.17 -18.68 -13.42
CA LYS A 50 -31.49 -18.31 -14.80
C LYS A 50 -31.77 -16.83 -14.91
N PHE A 51 -31.17 -16.18 -15.89
CA PHE A 51 -31.44 -14.78 -16.25
C PHE A 51 -32.34 -14.74 -17.49
N ALA A 52 -33.32 -13.87 -17.50
CA ALA A 52 -34.18 -13.66 -18.66
C ALA A 52 -33.35 -13.23 -19.89
N LYS A 53 -33.80 -13.61 -21.09
CA LYS A 53 -33.18 -13.18 -22.34
C LYS A 53 -33.19 -11.66 -22.43
N GLY A 54 -32.05 -11.06 -22.71
CA GLY A 54 -31.92 -9.59 -22.79
C GLY A 54 -31.64 -8.88 -21.46
N SER A 55 -31.51 -9.60 -20.34
CA SER A 55 -31.09 -9.01 -19.05
C SER A 55 -29.79 -8.23 -19.19
N LYS A 56 -29.80 -6.97 -18.78
CA LYS A 56 -28.64 -6.06 -18.83
C LYS A 56 -28.15 -5.73 -17.43
N ILE A 57 -26.86 -5.48 -17.32
CA ILE A 57 -26.25 -4.89 -16.13
C ILE A 57 -26.27 -3.38 -16.33
N THR A 58 -26.92 -2.66 -15.42
CA THR A 58 -27.00 -1.19 -15.42
C THR A 58 -26.58 -0.64 -14.07
N LEU A 59 -25.99 0.55 -14.05
CA LEU A 59 -25.77 1.31 -12.82
C LEU A 59 -26.99 2.22 -12.63
N ALA A 60 -27.64 2.10 -11.49
CA ALA A 60 -28.80 2.90 -11.13
C ALA A 60 -28.83 3.10 -9.60
N PRO A 61 -29.51 4.13 -9.09
CA PRO A 61 -29.81 4.25 -7.66
C PRO A 61 -30.57 3.01 -7.18
N VAL A 62 -30.29 2.60 -5.95
CA VAL A 62 -31.02 1.50 -5.31
C VAL A 62 -32.44 1.97 -4.97
N SER A 63 -33.46 1.19 -5.35
CA SER A 63 -34.85 1.48 -5.00
C SER A 63 -35.03 1.47 -3.48
N SER A 64 -35.87 2.39 -2.96
CA SER A 64 -36.27 2.39 -1.54
C SER A 64 -36.97 1.11 -1.09
N GLU A 65 -37.59 0.37 -2.03
CA GLU A 65 -38.27 -0.92 -1.77
C GLU A 65 -37.33 -2.12 -1.90
N ALA A 66 -36.05 -1.90 -2.24
CA ALA A 66 -35.10 -2.99 -2.38
C ALA A 66 -34.86 -3.69 -1.04
N LYS A 67 -34.94 -5.02 -1.05
CA LYS A 67 -34.60 -5.84 0.13
C LYS A 67 -33.13 -6.20 0.12
N LEU A 68 -32.47 -6.00 1.27
CA LEU A 68 -31.11 -6.50 1.50
C LEU A 68 -31.14 -8.04 1.55
N LEU A 69 -30.49 -8.69 0.61
CA LEU A 69 -30.41 -10.15 0.54
C LEU A 69 -29.21 -10.68 1.28
N TYR A 70 -28.06 -9.99 1.16
CA TYR A 70 -26.80 -10.44 1.73
C TYR A 70 -25.83 -9.28 1.90
N THR A 71 -25.06 -9.31 2.97
CA THR A 71 -23.96 -8.36 3.22
C THR A 71 -22.64 -9.12 3.24
N ASN A 72 -21.76 -8.82 2.30
CA ASN A 72 -20.39 -9.30 2.32
C ASN A 72 -19.54 -8.39 3.20
N LYS A 73 -19.09 -8.88 4.35
CA LYS A 73 -18.19 -8.14 5.24
C LYS A 73 -16.73 -8.36 4.82
N SER A 74 -15.97 -7.29 4.71
CA SER A 74 -14.52 -7.37 4.51
C SER A 74 -13.82 -8.00 5.72
N ARG A 75 -12.56 -8.38 5.56
CA ARG A 75 -11.68 -8.64 6.71
C ARG A 75 -11.49 -7.35 7.51
N SER A 76 -11.17 -7.49 8.81
CA SER A 76 -10.83 -6.34 9.64
C SER A 76 -9.61 -5.60 9.08
N LEU A 77 -9.49 -4.30 9.36
CA LEU A 77 -8.34 -3.49 8.94
C LEU A 77 -7.03 -4.10 9.47
N ALA A 78 -6.99 -4.56 10.72
CA ALA A 78 -5.84 -5.22 11.31
C ALA A 78 -5.39 -6.47 10.52
N ALA A 79 -6.33 -7.24 9.97
CA ALA A 79 -6.01 -8.41 9.14
C ALA A 79 -5.52 -8.04 7.71
N ILE A 80 -5.88 -6.85 7.21
CA ILE A 80 -5.46 -6.34 5.91
C ILE A 80 -4.08 -5.66 6.00
N PHE A 81 -3.77 -5.05 7.13
CA PHE A 81 -2.60 -4.20 7.34
C PHE A 81 -1.27 -4.89 7.01
N PRO A 82 -1.00 -6.15 7.42
CA PRO A 82 0.25 -6.82 7.04
C PRO A 82 0.41 -6.96 5.51
N ALA A 83 -0.63 -7.33 4.79
CA ALA A 83 -0.59 -7.42 3.33
C ALA A 83 -0.37 -6.04 2.67
N PHE A 84 -0.99 -4.99 3.21
CA PHE A 84 -0.79 -3.61 2.79
C PHE A 84 0.65 -3.15 3.00
N MET A 85 1.14 -3.20 4.22
CA MET A 85 2.41 -2.62 4.63
C MET A 85 3.62 -3.44 4.17
N LYS A 86 3.62 -4.78 4.43
CA LYS A 86 4.71 -5.69 4.06
C LYS A 86 4.95 -5.73 2.55
N LEU A 87 3.88 -5.76 1.76
CA LEU A 87 3.97 -5.85 0.31
C LEU A 87 3.92 -4.50 -0.39
N SER A 88 3.73 -3.41 0.37
CA SER A 88 3.60 -2.05 -0.16
C SER A 88 2.55 -1.97 -1.26
N ASN A 89 1.32 -2.40 -0.95
CA ASN A 89 0.24 -2.51 -1.94
C ASN A 89 -0.40 -1.15 -2.20
N ASN A 90 -0.14 -0.58 -3.37
CA ASN A 90 -0.63 0.74 -3.78
C ASN A 90 -2.16 0.81 -3.89
N SER A 91 -2.80 -0.25 -4.39
CA SER A 91 -4.26 -0.27 -4.52
C SER A 91 -4.96 -0.23 -3.17
N ILE A 92 -4.44 -0.97 -2.18
CA ILE A 92 -4.98 -0.90 -0.80
C ILE A 92 -4.80 0.51 -0.24
N ALA A 93 -3.63 1.14 -0.44
CA ALA A 93 -3.36 2.50 0.03
C ALA A 93 -4.38 3.51 -0.52
N ASP A 94 -4.61 3.52 -1.83
CA ASP A 94 -5.55 4.44 -2.46
C ASP A 94 -7.01 4.18 -2.07
N ILE A 95 -7.38 2.91 -1.86
CA ILE A 95 -8.71 2.55 -1.36
C ILE A 95 -8.89 3.03 0.08
N LEU A 96 -7.88 2.82 0.95
CA LEU A 96 -7.95 3.24 2.35
C LEU A 96 -8.07 4.76 2.49
N VAL A 97 -7.33 5.53 1.69
CA VAL A 97 -7.45 7.00 1.68
C VAL A 97 -8.88 7.43 1.32
N LYS A 98 -9.48 6.82 0.30
CA LYS A 98 -10.88 7.10 -0.07
C LYS A 98 -11.86 6.65 1.00
N ALA A 99 -11.62 5.50 1.63
CA ALA A 99 -12.46 4.99 2.72
C ALA A 99 -12.43 5.91 3.95
N ILE A 100 -11.25 6.47 4.28
CA ILE A 100 -11.10 7.46 5.36
C ILE A 100 -11.89 8.74 5.00
N GLY A 101 -11.79 9.23 3.77
CA GLY A 101 -12.57 10.37 3.31
C GLY A 101 -14.08 10.13 3.40
N GLN A 102 -14.54 8.94 3.00
CA GLN A 102 -15.94 8.55 3.13
C GLN A 102 -16.40 8.49 4.58
N GLN A 103 -15.57 7.95 5.48
CA GLN A 103 -15.92 7.79 6.88
C GLN A 103 -16.00 9.12 7.64
N GLU A 104 -15.08 10.05 7.37
CA GLU A 104 -14.90 11.27 8.14
C GLU A 104 -15.57 12.49 7.50
N LEU A 105 -15.79 12.48 6.19
CA LEU A 105 -16.30 13.64 5.42
C LEU A 105 -17.46 13.29 4.47
N ASP A 106 -18.02 12.07 4.57
CA ASP A 106 -19.07 11.56 3.68
C ASP A 106 -18.73 11.62 2.17
N GLU A 107 -17.43 11.72 1.85
CA GLU A 107 -16.95 11.80 0.48
C GLU A 107 -15.81 10.83 0.21
N GLY A 108 -16.07 9.74 -0.52
CA GLY A 108 -15.08 8.69 -0.86
C GLY A 108 -14.13 9.09 -1.98
N SER A 109 -13.51 10.27 -1.88
CA SER A 109 -12.53 10.79 -2.86
C SER A 109 -11.12 10.78 -2.29
N THR A 110 -10.11 10.83 -3.17
CA THR A 110 -8.71 11.03 -2.75
C THR A 110 -8.54 12.40 -2.10
N ALA A 111 -9.23 13.42 -2.60
CA ALA A 111 -9.15 14.78 -2.07
C ALA A 111 -9.63 14.86 -0.62
N SER A 112 -10.76 14.23 -0.31
CA SER A 112 -11.31 14.17 1.05
C SER A 112 -10.38 13.37 1.98
N GLY A 113 -9.92 12.19 1.52
CA GLY A 113 -9.04 11.35 2.31
C GLY A 113 -7.71 12.01 2.66
N VAL A 114 -7.06 12.72 1.73
CA VAL A 114 -5.80 13.44 2.02
C VAL A 114 -6.01 14.63 2.96
N LYS A 115 -7.18 15.27 2.97
CA LYS A 115 -7.51 16.29 4.00
C LYS A 115 -7.53 15.65 5.38
N VAL A 116 -8.20 14.50 5.52
CA VAL A 116 -8.25 13.77 6.80
C VAL A 116 -6.85 13.33 7.25
N LEU A 117 -6.03 12.79 6.33
CA LEU A 117 -4.64 12.43 6.65
C LEU A 117 -3.83 13.62 7.15
N LYS A 118 -4.01 14.80 6.54
CA LYS A 118 -3.35 16.01 6.99
C LYS A 118 -3.79 16.42 8.40
N SER A 119 -5.10 16.55 8.62
CA SER A 119 -5.65 16.90 9.94
C SER A 119 -5.27 15.89 11.02
N TYR A 120 -5.24 14.60 10.69
CA TYR A 120 -4.79 13.57 11.60
C TYR A 120 -3.29 13.72 11.95
N SER A 121 -2.44 14.03 10.97
CA SER A 121 -1.02 14.28 11.22
C SER A 121 -0.83 15.53 12.11
N GLU A 122 -1.61 16.58 11.88
CA GLU A 122 -1.63 17.78 12.72
C GLU A 122 -2.06 17.47 14.16
N SER A 123 -3.07 16.60 14.35
CA SER A 123 -3.51 16.16 15.69
C SER A 123 -2.46 15.34 16.44
N LEU A 124 -1.50 14.77 15.73
CA LEU A 124 -0.31 14.12 16.28
C LEU A 124 0.87 15.07 16.43
N GLU A 125 0.65 16.39 16.37
CA GLU A 125 1.69 17.44 16.50
C GLU A 125 2.84 17.31 15.49
N VAL A 126 2.55 16.69 14.31
CA VAL A 126 3.53 16.57 13.22
C VAL A 126 3.60 17.89 12.44
N PRO A 127 4.78 18.45 12.16
CA PRO A 127 4.91 19.70 11.40
C PRO A 127 4.67 19.42 9.90
N VAL A 128 3.41 19.51 9.49
CA VAL A 128 2.96 19.20 8.11
C VAL A 128 2.81 20.43 7.21
N ASP A 129 3.21 21.61 7.65
CA ASP A 129 3.17 22.86 6.87
C ASP A 129 3.90 22.75 5.53
N LYS A 130 5.00 22.00 5.47
CA LYS A 130 5.76 21.69 4.25
C LYS A 130 5.35 20.40 3.55
N TRP A 131 4.35 19.69 4.09
CA TRP A 131 3.90 18.45 3.51
C TRP A 131 2.81 18.68 2.47
N ARG A 132 2.81 17.81 1.46
CA ARG A 132 1.74 17.73 0.47
C ARG A 132 1.37 16.28 0.26
N PHE A 133 0.13 15.96 0.50
CA PHE A 133 -0.46 14.66 0.20
C PHE A 133 -1.20 14.77 -1.14
N ALA A 134 -0.86 13.96 -2.12
CA ALA A 134 -1.48 13.95 -3.43
C ALA A 134 -2.26 12.65 -3.69
N ASP A 135 -1.84 11.55 -3.07
CA ASP A 135 -2.46 10.23 -3.17
C ASP A 135 -2.20 9.40 -1.91
N GLY A 136 -2.77 8.19 -1.84
CA GLY A 136 -2.51 7.25 -0.75
C GLY A 136 -1.32 6.33 -1.01
N SER A 137 -1.02 6.06 -2.27
CA SER A 137 0.01 5.10 -2.69
C SER A 137 1.44 5.65 -2.65
N GLY A 138 1.59 6.97 -2.68
CA GLY A 138 2.89 7.63 -2.79
C GLY A 138 3.49 7.59 -4.20
N LEU A 139 2.70 7.22 -5.22
CA LEU A 139 3.18 7.17 -6.62
C LEU A 139 3.27 8.56 -7.26
N SER A 140 2.49 9.50 -6.80
CA SER A 140 2.54 10.87 -7.32
C SER A 140 3.83 11.57 -6.90
N ALA A 141 4.58 12.07 -7.88
CA ALA A 141 5.73 12.94 -7.62
C ALA A 141 5.35 14.30 -7.00
N ALA A 142 4.06 14.59 -6.85
CA ALA A 142 3.58 15.77 -6.16
C ALA A 142 3.52 15.61 -4.63
N ASN A 143 3.64 14.38 -4.10
CA ASN A 143 3.77 14.18 -2.66
C ASN A 143 5.05 14.85 -2.13
N ARG A 144 4.97 15.48 -0.96
CA ARG A 144 6.11 16.11 -0.28
C ARG A 144 6.04 15.79 1.21
N VAL A 145 7.14 15.36 1.77
CA VAL A 145 7.33 15.14 3.22
C VAL A 145 8.74 15.56 3.63
N THR A 146 8.96 15.76 4.92
CA THR A 146 10.28 16.04 5.49
C THR A 146 10.76 14.86 6.34
N THR A 147 12.07 14.66 6.43
CA THR A 147 12.65 13.60 7.30
C THR A 147 12.29 13.84 8.76
N ASN A 148 12.37 15.10 9.23
CA ASN A 148 12.01 15.46 10.61
C ASN A 148 10.54 15.12 10.89
N GLY A 149 9.61 15.60 10.05
CA GLY A 149 8.20 15.32 10.25
C GLY A 149 7.87 13.83 10.22
N LEU A 150 8.54 13.02 9.35
CA LEU A 150 8.40 11.56 9.38
C LEU A 150 8.94 10.95 10.67
N SER A 151 10.04 11.47 11.22
CA SER A 151 10.58 10.99 12.49
C SER A 151 9.65 11.33 13.65
N GLU A 152 9.07 12.53 13.66
CA GLU A 152 8.08 12.96 14.65
C GLU A 152 6.78 12.15 14.53
N LEU A 153 6.29 11.92 13.32
CA LEU A 153 5.16 11.03 13.10
C LEU A 153 5.41 9.63 13.70
N LEU A 154 6.57 9.04 13.41
CA LEU A 154 6.95 7.74 13.93
C LEU A 154 7.06 7.74 15.46
N PHE A 155 7.55 8.83 16.05
CA PHE A 155 7.64 9.00 17.50
C PHE A 155 6.25 9.10 18.15
N ASN A 156 5.38 9.95 17.61
CA ASN A 156 4.05 10.19 18.18
C ASN A 156 3.10 8.99 17.99
N VAL A 157 3.27 8.25 16.88
CA VAL A 157 2.54 6.98 16.64
C VAL A 157 2.90 5.91 17.68
N GLN A 158 4.09 5.93 18.30
CA GLN A 158 4.44 5.00 19.38
C GLN A 158 3.56 5.14 20.63
N GLN A 159 2.96 6.31 20.83
CA GLN A 159 2.08 6.58 21.97
C GLN A 159 0.62 6.15 21.70
N GLN A 160 0.30 5.69 20.51
CA GLN A 160 -1.05 5.38 20.10
C GLN A 160 -1.44 3.93 20.44
N PRO A 161 -2.68 3.67 20.83
CA PRO A 161 -3.13 2.32 21.22
C PRO A 161 -3.03 1.28 20.10
N TYR A 162 -3.00 1.72 18.84
CA TYR A 162 -2.83 0.84 17.66
C TYR A 162 -1.36 0.61 17.28
N PHE A 163 -0.38 1.17 18.01
CA PHE A 163 1.04 1.11 17.65
C PHE A 163 1.52 -0.31 17.38
N ASN A 164 1.16 -1.28 18.23
CA ASN A 164 1.60 -2.66 18.03
C ASN A 164 1.14 -3.23 16.68
N THR A 165 -0.12 -2.98 16.29
CA THR A 165 -0.66 -3.41 14.98
C THR A 165 0.09 -2.77 13.82
N TYR A 166 0.42 -1.49 13.95
CA TYR A 166 1.24 -0.76 12.98
C TYR A 166 2.66 -1.33 12.91
N PHE A 167 3.34 -1.47 14.06
CA PHE A 167 4.74 -1.91 14.14
C PHE A 167 4.97 -3.29 13.54
N ILE A 168 4.14 -4.28 13.89
CA ILE A 168 4.24 -5.64 13.34
C ILE A 168 3.92 -5.70 11.84
N SER A 169 3.23 -4.72 11.31
CA SER A 169 2.92 -4.61 9.88
C SER A 169 4.11 -4.11 9.04
N LEU A 170 5.13 -3.49 9.64
CA LEU A 170 6.31 -3.00 8.93
C LEU A 170 7.16 -4.15 8.37
N PRO A 171 7.71 -4.02 7.15
CA PRO A 171 8.75 -4.91 6.62
C PRO A 171 9.94 -5.06 7.57
N VAL A 172 10.47 -6.27 7.71
CA VAL A 172 11.61 -6.60 8.59
C VAL A 172 12.84 -6.92 7.75
N ALA A 173 13.95 -6.23 8.02
CA ALA A 173 15.19 -6.39 7.28
C ALA A 173 15.75 -7.81 7.32
N GLY A 174 16.15 -8.33 6.14
CA GLY A 174 16.82 -9.61 5.99
C GLY A 174 15.98 -10.83 6.33
N ASN A 175 14.72 -10.70 6.71
CA ASN A 175 13.86 -11.84 6.98
C ASN A 175 13.30 -12.39 5.66
N SER A 176 13.64 -13.63 5.33
CA SER A 176 13.30 -14.25 4.02
C SER A 176 11.81 -14.52 3.82
N GLU A 177 11.05 -14.64 4.90
CA GLU A 177 9.59 -14.88 4.82
C GLU A 177 8.87 -13.69 4.20
N ARG A 178 8.07 -13.96 3.17
CA ARG A 178 7.41 -12.91 2.39
C ARG A 178 6.51 -12.00 3.23
N MET A 179 5.78 -12.56 4.18
CA MET A 179 4.84 -11.82 5.02
C MET A 179 5.47 -11.27 6.32
N VAL A 180 6.77 -11.49 6.53
CA VAL A 180 7.55 -10.87 7.60
C VAL A 180 8.50 -9.84 7.03
N GLY A 181 9.44 -10.26 6.18
CA GLY A 181 10.44 -9.38 5.56
C GLY A 181 9.86 -8.41 4.52
N GLY A 182 8.79 -8.80 3.85
CA GLY A 182 8.10 -7.93 2.90
C GLY A 182 9.04 -7.40 1.82
N THR A 183 9.07 -6.08 1.65
CA THR A 183 9.96 -5.38 0.71
C THR A 183 11.43 -5.36 1.16
N LEU A 184 11.71 -5.65 2.42
CA LEU A 184 13.08 -5.72 2.98
C LEU A 184 13.63 -7.14 3.08
N ARG A 185 12.91 -8.17 2.63
CA ARG A 185 13.32 -9.58 2.79
C ARG A 185 14.67 -9.93 2.16
N LYS A 186 15.10 -9.17 1.15
CA LYS A 186 16.38 -9.33 0.44
C LYS A 186 17.32 -8.13 0.60
N ARG A 187 17.03 -7.24 1.56
CA ARG A 187 17.83 -6.06 1.87
C ARG A 187 18.31 -6.12 3.32
N LEU A 188 19.47 -5.53 3.61
CA LEU A 188 20.03 -5.45 4.98
C LEU A 188 20.12 -6.85 5.61
N THR A 189 20.65 -7.82 4.84
CA THR A 189 20.72 -9.24 5.20
C THR A 189 21.93 -9.62 6.05
N ALA A 190 22.90 -8.72 6.24
CA ALA A 190 24.05 -8.96 7.11
C ALA A 190 23.58 -9.30 8.54
N GLY A 191 24.25 -10.24 9.21
CA GLY A 191 23.80 -10.80 10.48
C GLY A 191 23.53 -9.76 11.58
N ASN A 192 24.33 -8.70 11.62
CA ASN A 192 24.14 -7.59 12.57
C ASN A 192 22.99 -6.64 12.19
N LEU A 193 22.35 -6.78 11.03
CA LEU A 193 21.24 -5.97 10.54
C LEU A 193 19.94 -6.75 10.51
N GLN A 194 20.04 -8.06 10.28
CA GLN A 194 18.92 -8.96 10.11
C GLN A 194 18.01 -8.94 11.35
N ASN A 195 16.68 -8.80 11.10
CA ASN A 195 15.64 -8.76 12.13
C ASN A 195 15.76 -7.60 13.14
N ARG A 196 16.59 -6.59 12.87
CA ARG A 196 16.77 -5.42 13.76
C ARG A 196 16.10 -4.16 13.23
N ILE A 197 15.81 -4.09 11.94
CA ILE A 197 15.25 -2.92 11.27
C ILE A 197 13.82 -3.24 10.83
N TYR A 198 12.87 -2.43 11.27
CA TYR A 198 11.44 -2.50 10.99
C TYR A 198 11.06 -1.21 10.26
N ALA A 199 10.92 -1.24 8.94
CA ALA A 199 10.82 -0.01 8.19
C ALA A 199 9.96 -0.14 6.93
N LYS A 200 9.30 0.97 6.56
CA LYS A 200 8.60 1.11 5.30
C LYS A 200 9.56 1.63 4.23
N THR A 201 9.59 0.95 3.10
CA THR A 201 10.29 1.38 1.89
C THR A 201 9.39 2.26 1.03
N GLY A 202 9.97 3.21 0.30
CA GLY A 202 9.32 3.92 -0.79
C GLY A 202 10.23 3.96 -2.03
N TYR A 203 9.60 3.92 -3.20
CA TYR A 203 10.30 4.04 -4.48
C TYR A 203 9.39 4.62 -5.56
N ILE A 204 9.86 5.67 -6.17
CA ILE A 204 9.44 6.14 -7.50
C ILE A 204 10.71 6.46 -8.31
N PRO A 205 10.67 6.65 -9.62
CA PRO A 205 11.87 6.99 -10.39
C PRO A 205 12.66 8.14 -9.75
N ASN A 206 13.95 7.91 -9.48
CA ASN A 206 14.90 8.83 -8.85
C ASN A 206 14.64 9.18 -7.38
N VAL A 207 13.64 8.58 -6.70
CA VAL A 207 13.38 8.79 -5.27
C VAL A 207 13.35 7.47 -4.54
N TYR A 208 14.14 7.37 -3.48
CA TYR A 208 14.26 6.18 -2.63
C TYR A 208 14.07 6.59 -1.17
N THR A 209 13.29 5.84 -0.43
CA THR A 209 13.04 6.17 0.97
C THR A 209 13.06 4.93 1.86
N LEU A 210 13.46 5.14 3.12
CA LEU A 210 13.38 4.13 4.17
C LEU A 210 13.19 4.85 5.50
N SER A 211 12.07 4.58 6.18
CA SER A 211 11.77 5.19 7.48
C SER A 211 11.13 4.17 8.41
N GLY A 212 11.47 4.21 9.69
CA GLY A 212 10.98 3.26 10.67
C GLY A 212 11.83 3.20 11.94
N TYR A 213 11.97 2.00 12.47
CA TYR A 213 12.59 1.72 13.76
C TYR A 213 13.78 0.77 13.60
N VAL A 214 14.80 0.96 14.43
CA VAL A 214 15.97 0.07 14.50
C VAL A 214 16.29 -0.24 15.96
N LYS A 215 16.57 -1.51 16.26
CA LYS A 215 17.04 -1.95 17.57
C LYS A 215 18.57 -1.85 17.66
N GLY A 216 19.06 -1.05 18.61
CA GLY A 216 20.48 -0.96 18.95
C GLY A 216 20.99 -2.24 19.65
N ASN A 217 22.31 -2.32 19.86
CA ASN A 217 22.97 -3.44 20.54
C ASN A 217 22.53 -3.56 22.01
N SER A 218 22.20 -2.43 22.65
CA SER A 218 21.66 -2.36 24.00
C SER A 218 20.19 -2.79 24.12
N GLY A 219 19.52 -3.14 23.01
CA GLY A 219 18.08 -3.38 22.95
C GLY A 219 17.23 -2.11 22.85
N LYS A 220 17.83 -0.93 22.98
CA LYS A 220 17.13 0.35 22.81
C LYS A 220 16.64 0.49 21.38
N GLN A 221 15.41 0.99 21.21
CA GLN A 221 14.82 1.29 19.90
C GLN A 221 15.06 2.74 19.51
N TYR A 222 15.48 2.94 18.28
CA TYR A 222 15.71 4.26 17.68
C TYR A 222 14.80 4.43 16.47
N ILE A 223 14.45 5.68 16.17
CA ILE A 223 13.69 6.07 14.99
C ILE A 223 14.64 6.62 13.95
N PHE A 224 14.39 6.33 12.69
CA PHE A 224 15.13 6.92 11.59
C PHE A 224 14.23 7.22 10.39
N SER A 225 14.63 8.22 9.60
CA SER A 225 14.01 8.57 8.32
C SER A 225 15.06 8.98 7.30
N MET A 226 15.08 8.29 6.16
CA MET A 226 16.00 8.54 5.06
C MET A 226 15.23 8.76 3.77
N LEU A 227 15.43 9.92 3.16
CA LEU A 227 14.89 10.32 1.88
C LEU A 227 16.06 10.65 0.96
N LEU A 228 16.15 10.00 -0.20
CA LEU A 228 17.23 10.16 -1.17
C LEU A 228 16.65 10.41 -2.55
N GLU A 229 17.05 11.51 -3.16
CA GLU A 229 16.61 11.90 -4.50
C GLU A 229 17.79 12.00 -5.47
N ASN A 230 17.52 11.84 -6.77
CA ASN A 230 18.46 12.07 -7.87
C ASN A 230 19.79 11.31 -7.75
N LYS A 231 19.75 10.09 -7.20
CA LYS A 231 20.92 9.23 -7.05
C LYS A 231 20.65 7.85 -7.65
N ALA A 232 21.49 7.43 -8.57
CA ALA A 232 21.44 6.06 -9.07
C ALA A 232 21.67 5.05 -7.93
N ASN A 233 21.00 3.90 -8.01
CA ASN A 233 21.12 2.84 -7.00
C ASN A 233 20.85 3.30 -5.54
N GLY A 234 19.88 4.21 -5.33
CA GLY A 234 19.62 4.85 -4.04
C GLY A 234 19.40 3.86 -2.90
N ASN A 235 18.79 2.68 -3.13
CA ASN A 235 18.66 1.66 -2.11
C ASN A 235 20.02 1.20 -1.56
N THR A 236 21.03 1.05 -2.42
CA THR A 236 22.38 0.66 -1.97
C THR A 236 23.02 1.72 -1.08
N HIS A 237 22.80 2.99 -1.37
CA HIS A 237 23.29 4.09 -0.53
C HIS A 237 22.60 4.14 0.82
N ILE A 238 21.27 3.98 0.85
CA ILE A 238 20.48 3.89 2.08
C ILE A 238 20.93 2.69 2.92
N ASP A 239 21.10 1.51 2.31
CA ASP A 239 21.51 0.29 3.02
C ASP A 239 22.90 0.40 3.62
N ARG A 240 23.85 1.04 2.93
CA ARG A 240 25.19 1.35 3.47
C ARG A 240 25.13 2.32 4.64
N ALA A 241 24.35 3.39 4.54
CA ALA A 241 24.15 4.34 5.64
C ALA A 241 23.55 3.65 6.87
N MET A 242 22.52 2.82 6.67
CA MET A 242 21.93 2.02 7.76
C MET A 242 22.93 1.07 8.40
N ALA A 243 23.76 0.40 7.60
CA ALA A 243 24.80 -0.49 8.13
C ALA A 243 25.83 0.26 8.98
N SER A 244 26.20 1.49 8.61
CA SER A 244 27.07 2.34 9.42
C SER A 244 26.40 2.76 10.73
N ILE A 245 25.16 3.22 10.68
CA ILE A 245 24.40 3.64 11.86
C ILE A 245 24.24 2.50 12.85
N VAL A 246 23.84 1.32 12.39
CA VAL A 246 23.63 0.16 13.28
C VAL A 246 24.90 -0.30 13.98
N LYS A 247 26.08 -0.08 13.39
CA LYS A 247 27.36 -0.37 14.04
C LYS A 247 27.63 0.53 15.24
N SER A 248 27.11 1.76 15.23
CA SER A 248 27.31 2.74 16.31
C SER A 248 26.21 2.70 17.38
N LEU A 249 25.15 1.92 17.20
CA LEU A 249 24.03 1.73 18.13
C LEU A 249 24.17 0.45 18.95
#